data_169777781a6a34caac555c18ae33a84e
#
_entry.id   169777781a6a34caac555c18ae33a84e
#
_cell.length_a   1.000
_cell.length_b   1.000
_cell.length_c   1.000
_cell.angle_alpha   90.00
_cell.angle_beta   90.00
_cell.angle_gamma   90.00
#
_symmetry.space_group_name_H-M   'P 1'
#
loop_
_entity.id
_entity.type
_entity.pdbx_description
1 polymer ?
#
loop_
_entity_poly.entity_id
_entity_poly.type
_entity_poly.pdbx_seq_one_letter_code
_entity_poly.pdbx_strand_id
1 'polypeptide(L)'
;MSKVKVLVVEVKNAGVGKFRFSDPHITLQKNHKDDFIVDIMDNPPIEDKDFISFYDIIVLQGTVVMNDNLFKILENLKKQGLKIVLDIDDYWRLSPSHAMYKKMEETYKTLVERLKIADLITTTTVNLARELLRFNKNVKVLENAINPEEEQFISNPIESNKVRIGWAGGSSHLEDLKCLGGLSNHIHNKHYNEVQLVMAGFDNKIRNIQTGEITTTKRPELWMQCEMLFTNNYKMKDDNYIHYLLHPREEEYENIQEQSYKRIWSKPIHSYAKCYNEIDIALAPLKINTFNSMKSQLKVLEAGFHKKPLIASEIYPYQLDIVHGKNGFLVPEKRN
;
A
#
# COMPACT_ATOMS: atom_id res chain seq x y z
N MET A 1 15.71 -34.25 -9.35
CA MET A 1 15.81 -33.07 -10.26
C MET A 1 16.63 -32.00 -9.54
N SER A 2 17.39 -31.18 -10.29
CA SER A 2 18.05 -30.02 -9.68
C SER A 2 16.99 -29.02 -9.21
N LYS A 3 17.23 -28.37 -8.04
CA LYS A 3 16.32 -27.32 -7.54
C LYS A 3 16.33 -26.12 -8.47
N VAL A 4 15.19 -25.49 -8.63
CA VAL A 4 15.07 -24.21 -9.35
C VAL A 4 15.60 -23.07 -8.47
N LYS A 5 16.51 -22.27 -8.99
CA LYS A 5 17.18 -21.18 -8.27
C LYS A 5 16.56 -19.84 -8.67
N VAL A 6 16.02 -19.14 -7.70
CA VAL A 6 15.22 -17.91 -7.90
C VAL A 6 15.91 -16.75 -7.19
N LEU A 7 16.27 -15.71 -7.95
CA LEU A 7 16.69 -14.42 -7.41
C LEU A 7 15.50 -13.49 -7.35
N VAL A 8 15.16 -13.00 -6.17
CA VAL A 8 14.10 -12.01 -5.93
C VAL A 8 14.74 -10.67 -5.61
N VAL A 9 14.48 -9.68 -6.47
CA VAL A 9 14.96 -8.30 -6.26
C VAL A 9 13.93 -7.52 -5.48
N GLU A 10 14.18 -7.35 -4.19
CA GLU A 10 13.23 -6.74 -3.25
C GLU A 10 13.33 -5.22 -3.23
N VAL A 11 12.19 -4.55 -3.00
CA VAL A 11 12.11 -3.13 -2.64
C VAL A 11 11.96 -3.01 -1.12
N LYS A 12 13.04 -2.73 -0.42
CA LYS A 12 13.04 -2.67 1.06
C LYS A 12 12.08 -1.63 1.63
N ASN A 13 11.48 -1.99 2.76
CA ASN A 13 10.64 -1.11 3.59
C ASN A 13 9.40 -0.53 2.88
N ALA A 14 8.93 -1.19 1.82
CA ALA A 14 7.71 -0.83 1.12
C ALA A 14 6.68 -1.94 1.23
N GLY A 15 5.38 -1.58 1.23
CA GLY A 15 4.30 -2.58 1.24
C GLY A 15 4.41 -3.56 0.08
N VAL A 16 4.75 -3.07 -1.11
CA VAL A 16 4.97 -3.92 -2.29
C VAL A 16 6.12 -4.92 -2.06
N GLY A 17 7.24 -4.48 -1.48
CA GLY A 17 8.36 -5.37 -1.14
C GLY A 17 7.90 -6.53 -0.25
N LYS A 18 7.16 -6.22 0.82
CA LYS A 18 6.63 -7.24 1.73
C LYS A 18 5.64 -8.19 1.04
N PHE A 19 4.52 -7.67 0.54
CA PHE A 19 3.39 -8.48 0.09
C PHE A 19 3.60 -9.16 -1.27
N ARG A 20 4.48 -8.63 -2.11
CA ARG A 20 4.74 -9.17 -3.45
C ARG A 20 6.05 -9.95 -3.54
N PHE A 21 7.05 -9.59 -2.74
CA PHE A 21 8.40 -10.15 -2.87
C PHE A 21 8.81 -10.98 -1.67
N SER A 22 8.93 -10.41 -0.46
CA SER A 22 9.46 -11.15 0.68
C SER A 22 8.53 -12.25 1.16
N ASP A 23 7.30 -11.94 1.59
CA ASP A 23 6.40 -12.91 2.22
C ASP A 23 6.07 -14.12 1.33
N PRO A 24 5.67 -13.95 0.04
CA PRO A 24 5.35 -15.09 -0.80
C PRO A 24 6.59 -15.96 -1.09
N HIS A 25 7.77 -15.37 -1.29
CA HIS A 25 8.97 -16.12 -1.62
C HIS A 25 9.62 -16.79 -0.40
N ILE A 26 9.55 -16.18 0.79
CA ILE A 26 9.90 -16.85 2.06
C ILE A 26 8.99 -18.07 2.27
N THR A 27 7.69 -17.91 2.03
CA THR A 27 6.73 -19.00 2.14
C THR A 27 7.00 -20.10 1.11
N LEU A 28 7.30 -19.75 -0.13
CA LEU A 28 7.72 -20.70 -1.17
C LEU A 28 8.94 -21.49 -0.74
N GLN A 29 10.00 -20.82 -0.27
CA GLN A 29 11.23 -21.47 0.21
C GLN A 29 10.94 -22.40 1.39
N LYS A 30 10.10 -21.98 2.34
CA LYS A 30 9.73 -22.79 3.53
C LYS A 30 8.97 -24.06 3.14
N ASN A 31 7.97 -23.93 2.26
CA ASN A 31 7.03 -25.01 1.96
C ASN A 31 7.50 -25.93 0.83
N HIS A 32 8.40 -25.45 -0.04
CA HIS A 32 8.89 -26.14 -1.23
C HIS A 32 10.42 -26.16 -1.28
N LYS A 33 11.07 -26.34 -0.12
CA LYS A 33 12.54 -26.33 0.03
C LYS A 33 13.27 -27.38 -0.82
N ASP A 34 12.57 -28.44 -1.20
CA ASP A 34 13.13 -29.53 -2.01
C ASP A 34 13.10 -29.21 -3.52
N ASP A 35 12.26 -28.26 -3.94
CA ASP A 35 12.07 -27.84 -5.33
C ASP A 35 12.78 -26.52 -5.65
N PHE A 36 12.89 -25.61 -4.68
CA PHE A 36 13.38 -24.23 -4.89
C PHE A 36 14.53 -23.86 -3.96
N ILE A 37 15.41 -23.01 -4.47
CA ILE A 37 16.36 -22.19 -3.71
C ILE A 37 16.00 -20.75 -4.03
N VAL A 38 15.69 -19.94 -3.01
CA VAL A 38 15.24 -18.55 -3.19
C VAL A 38 16.16 -17.61 -2.42
N ASP A 39 16.78 -16.69 -3.13
CA ASP A 39 17.56 -15.60 -2.56
C ASP A 39 16.80 -14.29 -2.74
N ILE A 40 16.58 -13.55 -1.66
CA ILE A 40 15.89 -12.24 -1.65
C ILE A 40 16.93 -11.18 -1.35
N MET A 41 17.16 -10.29 -2.29
CA MET A 41 18.22 -9.30 -2.20
C MET A 41 17.73 -7.90 -2.62
N ASP A 42 18.24 -6.90 -1.91
CA ASP A 42 18.12 -5.50 -2.31
C ASP A 42 19.34 -5.13 -3.18
N ASN A 43 19.05 -4.62 -4.38
CA ASN A 43 20.08 -4.19 -5.32
C ASN A 43 21.22 -5.23 -5.58
N PRO A 44 20.89 -6.49 -5.98
CA PRO A 44 21.89 -7.49 -6.30
C PRO A 44 22.73 -7.10 -7.52
N PRO A 45 23.96 -7.61 -7.66
CA PRO A 45 24.83 -7.30 -8.80
C PRO A 45 24.42 -8.07 -10.06
N ILE A 46 23.24 -7.76 -10.61
CA ILE A 46 22.64 -8.48 -11.74
C ILE A 46 23.43 -8.37 -13.07
N GLU A 47 24.40 -7.48 -13.16
CA GLU A 47 25.30 -7.34 -14.30
C GLU A 47 26.55 -8.24 -14.17
N ASP A 48 26.82 -8.76 -12.99
CA ASP A 48 27.90 -9.72 -12.76
C ASP A 48 27.48 -11.11 -13.30
N LYS A 49 28.20 -11.58 -14.32
CA LYS A 49 27.89 -12.83 -15.00
C LYS A 49 28.07 -14.06 -14.12
N ASP A 50 29.11 -14.08 -13.28
CA ASP A 50 29.38 -15.21 -12.39
C ASP A 50 28.29 -15.34 -11.33
N PHE A 51 27.89 -14.20 -10.73
CA PHE A 51 26.80 -14.12 -9.79
C PHE A 51 25.47 -14.59 -10.42
N ILE A 52 25.07 -14.01 -11.55
CA ILE A 52 23.77 -14.27 -12.15
C ILE A 52 23.63 -15.66 -12.75
N SER A 53 24.74 -16.28 -13.16
CA SER A 53 24.74 -17.64 -13.74
C SER A 53 24.31 -18.73 -12.74
N PHE A 54 24.28 -18.41 -11.45
CA PHE A 54 23.78 -19.31 -10.42
C PHE A 54 22.25 -19.48 -10.48
N TYR A 55 21.51 -18.52 -11.03
CA TYR A 55 20.06 -18.47 -11.00
C TYR A 55 19.41 -18.92 -12.31
N ASP A 56 18.23 -19.52 -12.19
CA ASP A 56 17.36 -19.90 -13.30
C ASP A 56 16.30 -18.83 -13.59
N ILE A 57 15.85 -18.13 -12.55
CA ILE A 57 14.75 -17.14 -12.59
C ILE A 57 15.16 -15.88 -11.83
N ILE A 58 14.83 -14.72 -12.40
CA ILE A 58 14.86 -13.44 -11.69
C ILE A 58 13.44 -12.87 -11.58
N VAL A 59 13.07 -12.44 -10.37
CA VAL A 59 11.77 -11.79 -10.07
C VAL A 59 12.04 -10.36 -9.64
N LEU A 60 11.41 -9.38 -10.29
CA LEU A 60 11.58 -7.97 -9.97
C LEU A 60 10.30 -7.16 -10.20
N GLN A 61 10.20 -6.03 -9.52
CA GLN A 61 9.09 -5.09 -9.71
C GLN A 61 9.22 -4.39 -11.08
N GLY A 62 8.23 -4.55 -11.93
CA GLY A 62 8.28 -4.03 -13.29
C GLY A 62 8.22 -2.51 -13.40
N THR A 63 7.64 -1.82 -12.41
CA THR A 63 7.52 -0.35 -12.39
C THR A 63 8.76 0.35 -11.81
N VAL A 64 9.65 -0.37 -11.12
CA VAL A 64 10.88 0.22 -10.56
C VAL A 64 11.88 0.49 -11.68
N VAL A 65 12.39 1.70 -11.69
CA VAL A 65 13.54 2.09 -12.51
C VAL A 65 14.77 1.96 -11.64
N MET A 66 15.42 0.80 -11.68
CA MET A 66 16.70 0.58 -10.99
C MET A 66 17.84 1.32 -11.69
N ASN A 67 17.75 1.41 -13.04
CA ASN A 67 18.79 1.95 -13.91
C ASN A 67 18.15 2.25 -15.27
N ASP A 68 18.56 3.31 -15.94
CA ASP A 68 18.08 3.69 -17.28
C ASP A 68 18.37 2.58 -18.32
N ASN A 69 19.34 1.69 -18.03
CA ASN A 69 19.70 0.56 -18.87
C ASN A 69 18.98 -0.74 -18.50
N LEU A 70 18.06 -0.75 -17.53
CA LEU A 70 17.43 -1.99 -17.04
C LEU A 70 16.85 -2.85 -18.17
N PHE A 71 16.25 -2.24 -19.18
CA PHE A 71 15.76 -3.00 -20.34
C PHE A 71 16.88 -3.81 -21.03
N LYS A 72 18.02 -3.18 -21.32
CA LYS A 72 19.17 -3.84 -21.96
C LYS A 72 19.76 -4.93 -21.07
N ILE A 73 19.82 -4.69 -19.77
CA ILE A 73 20.29 -5.68 -18.79
C ILE A 73 19.38 -6.91 -18.87
N LEU A 74 18.05 -6.74 -18.75
CA LEU A 74 17.10 -7.85 -18.83
C LEU A 74 17.16 -8.59 -20.15
N GLU A 75 17.32 -7.88 -21.27
CA GLU A 75 17.51 -8.51 -22.58
C GLU A 75 18.76 -9.38 -22.64
N ASN A 76 19.86 -8.92 -22.05
CA ASN A 76 21.12 -9.69 -21.96
C ASN A 76 20.96 -10.91 -21.04
N LEU A 77 20.31 -10.78 -19.89
CA LEU A 77 20.02 -11.89 -18.98
C LEU A 77 19.18 -12.97 -19.67
N LYS A 78 18.18 -12.56 -20.42
CA LYS A 78 17.35 -13.48 -21.22
C LYS A 78 18.16 -14.22 -22.28
N LYS A 79 19.10 -13.56 -22.97
CA LYS A 79 20.01 -14.20 -23.94
C LYS A 79 20.94 -15.23 -23.26
N GLN A 80 21.22 -15.07 -21.98
CA GLN A 80 21.98 -16.03 -21.18
C GLN A 80 21.12 -17.20 -20.66
N GLY A 81 19.83 -17.21 -20.93
CA GLY A 81 18.90 -18.30 -20.56
C GLY A 81 18.10 -18.06 -19.29
N LEU A 82 18.34 -16.94 -18.58
CA LEU A 82 17.60 -16.59 -17.37
C LEU A 82 16.13 -16.26 -17.70
N LYS A 83 15.21 -16.78 -16.90
CA LYS A 83 13.77 -16.45 -17.00
C LYS A 83 13.46 -15.19 -16.22
N ILE A 84 12.72 -14.29 -16.85
CA ILE A 84 12.37 -12.98 -16.30
C ILE A 84 10.92 -12.98 -15.87
N VAL A 85 10.65 -12.77 -14.58
CA VAL A 85 9.33 -12.56 -14.00
C VAL A 85 9.24 -11.10 -13.55
N LEU A 86 8.26 -10.38 -14.10
CA LEU A 86 7.94 -9.00 -13.67
C LEU A 86 6.67 -9.00 -12.85
N ASP A 87 6.71 -8.44 -11.65
CA ASP A 87 5.52 -8.19 -10.85
C ASP A 87 5.03 -6.75 -11.04
N ILE A 88 3.74 -6.58 -11.31
CA ILE A 88 3.07 -5.30 -11.47
C ILE A 88 1.91 -5.25 -10.48
N ASP A 89 2.06 -4.47 -9.43
CA ASP A 89 1.09 -4.36 -8.34
C ASP A 89 0.09 -3.21 -8.50
N ASP A 90 0.52 -2.09 -9.10
CA ASP A 90 -0.28 -0.90 -9.35
C ASP A 90 -0.34 -0.53 -10.84
N TYR A 91 -1.43 0.13 -11.23
CA TYR A 91 -1.60 0.65 -12.57
C TYR A 91 -0.66 1.83 -12.81
N TRP A 92 0.05 1.82 -13.92
CA TRP A 92 1.12 2.78 -14.22
C TRP A 92 0.63 4.08 -14.88
N ARG A 93 -0.63 4.15 -15.34
CA ARG A 93 -1.21 5.38 -15.89
C ARG A 93 -1.89 6.15 -14.78
N LEU A 94 -1.22 7.17 -14.32
CA LEU A 94 -1.70 8.03 -13.25
C LEU A 94 -2.49 9.21 -13.82
N SER A 95 -3.35 9.81 -13.00
CA SER A 95 -3.97 11.08 -13.35
C SER A 95 -2.95 12.22 -13.29
N PRO A 96 -3.09 13.30 -14.09
CA PRO A 96 -2.19 14.45 -14.03
C PRO A 96 -2.08 15.11 -12.66
N SER A 97 -3.07 14.94 -11.79
CA SER A 97 -3.06 15.44 -10.42
C SER A 97 -2.26 14.57 -9.44
N HIS A 98 -1.82 13.38 -9.85
CA HIS A 98 -1.06 12.48 -8.99
C HIS A 98 0.40 12.94 -8.88
N ALA A 99 0.96 12.92 -7.66
CA ALA A 99 2.33 13.39 -7.40
C ALA A 99 3.41 12.71 -8.27
N MET A 100 3.20 11.45 -8.65
CA MET A 100 4.14 10.65 -9.45
C MET A 100 3.85 10.69 -10.96
N TYR A 101 2.87 11.49 -11.43
CA TYR A 101 2.43 11.49 -12.83
C TYR A 101 3.58 11.68 -13.81
N LYS A 102 4.36 12.74 -13.67
CA LYS A 102 5.47 13.05 -14.60
C LYS A 102 6.49 11.92 -14.67
N LYS A 103 6.91 11.40 -13.53
CA LYS A 103 7.87 10.31 -13.46
C LYS A 103 7.36 9.04 -14.15
N MET A 104 6.08 8.71 -13.97
CA MET A 104 5.48 7.53 -14.62
C MET A 104 5.33 7.71 -16.13
N GLU A 105 5.01 8.90 -16.61
CA GLU A 105 4.98 9.21 -18.05
C GLU A 105 6.37 9.07 -18.70
N GLU A 106 7.42 9.56 -18.05
CA GLU A 106 8.80 9.42 -18.52
C GLU A 106 9.23 7.95 -18.63
N THR A 107 8.81 7.12 -17.68
CA THR A 107 9.19 5.70 -17.61
C THR A 107 8.27 4.77 -18.42
N TYR A 108 7.16 5.26 -18.94
CA TYR A 108 6.15 4.43 -19.60
C TYR A 108 6.69 3.61 -20.78
N LYS A 109 7.47 4.23 -21.66
CA LYS A 109 8.03 3.55 -22.85
C LYS A 109 8.91 2.37 -22.45
N THR A 110 9.83 2.60 -21.52
CA THR A 110 10.74 1.56 -21.02
C THR A 110 10.02 0.48 -20.23
N LEU A 111 8.94 0.83 -19.52
CA LEU A 111 8.07 -0.16 -18.89
C LEU A 111 7.44 -1.10 -19.93
N VAL A 112 6.84 -0.55 -21.00
CA VAL A 112 6.21 -1.36 -22.05
C VAL A 112 7.21 -2.32 -22.71
N GLU A 113 8.44 -1.86 -22.95
CA GLU A 113 9.50 -2.71 -23.51
C GLU A 113 9.83 -3.88 -22.55
N ARG A 114 9.97 -3.61 -21.27
CA ARG A 114 10.21 -4.65 -20.25
C ARG A 114 9.06 -5.64 -20.16
N LEU A 115 7.81 -5.17 -20.17
CA LEU A 115 6.63 -6.05 -20.17
C LEU A 115 6.63 -7.01 -21.35
N LYS A 116 7.03 -6.56 -22.56
CA LYS A 116 7.07 -7.39 -23.77
C LYS A 116 8.11 -8.50 -23.72
N ILE A 117 9.26 -8.26 -23.07
CA ILE A 117 10.34 -9.25 -23.00
C ILE A 117 10.22 -10.22 -21.82
N ALA A 118 9.40 -9.92 -20.81
CA ALA A 118 9.20 -10.81 -19.67
C ALA A 118 8.71 -12.19 -20.09
N ASP A 119 9.20 -13.23 -19.45
CA ASP A 119 8.73 -14.60 -19.65
C ASP A 119 7.38 -14.83 -18.93
N LEU A 120 7.17 -14.13 -17.81
CA LEU A 120 5.94 -14.10 -17.04
C LEU A 120 5.73 -12.72 -16.43
N ILE A 121 4.48 -12.26 -16.40
CA ILE A 121 4.05 -11.11 -15.61
C ILE A 121 3.11 -11.60 -14.52
N THR A 122 3.39 -11.23 -13.27
CA THR A 122 2.47 -11.41 -12.16
C THR A 122 1.82 -10.09 -11.77
N THR A 123 0.58 -10.13 -11.30
CA THR A 123 -0.17 -8.93 -10.91
C THR A 123 -1.23 -9.24 -9.86
N THR A 124 -1.79 -8.21 -9.24
CA THR A 124 -2.68 -8.35 -8.08
C THR A 124 -4.13 -8.64 -8.42
N THR A 125 -4.63 -8.18 -9.57
CA THR A 125 -6.06 -8.24 -9.90
C THR A 125 -6.34 -8.62 -11.34
N VAL A 126 -7.53 -9.17 -11.59
CA VAL A 126 -8.00 -9.50 -12.95
C VAL A 126 -8.10 -8.25 -13.82
N ASN A 127 -8.50 -7.11 -13.26
CA ASN A 127 -8.59 -5.87 -14.03
C ASN A 127 -7.22 -5.41 -14.52
N LEU A 128 -6.22 -5.47 -13.65
CA LEU A 128 -4.84 -5.11 -14.02
C LEU A 128 -4.25 -6.14 -15.01
N ALA A 129 -4.56 -7.42 -14.83
CA ALA A 129 -4.15 -8.48 -15.77
C ALA A 129 -4.68 -8.23 -17.18
N ARG A 130 -5.93 -7.80 -17.35
CA ARG A 130 -6.52 -7.47 -18.66
C ARG A 130 -5.74 -6.35 -19.39
N GLU A 131 -5.27 -5.35 -18.64
CA GLU A 131 -4.44 -4.29 -19.22
C GLU A 131 -3.05 -4.81 -19.62
N LEU A 132 -2.45 -5.68 -18.81
CA LEU A 132 -1.13 -6.26 -19.05
C LEU A 132 -1.12 -7.25 -20.24
N LEU A 133 -2.23 -7.96 -20.46
CA LEU A 133 -2.40 -8.87 -21.62
C LEU A 133 -2.24 -8.17 -22.98
N ARG A 134 -2.35 -6.85 -23.03
CA ARG A 134 -2.06 -6.04 -24.23
C ARG A 134 -0.58 -6.06 -24.61
N PHE A 135 0.31 -6.34 -23.67
CA PHE A 135 1.76 -6.28 -23.84
C PHE A 135 2.42 -7.66 -23.77
N ASN A 136 1.85 -8.58 -22.99
CA ASN A 136 2.39 -9.92 -22.82
C ASN A 136 1.26 -10.94 -22.68
N LYS A 137 1.37 -12.06 -23.37
CA LYS A 137 0.35 -13.13 -23.33
C LYS A 137 0.43 -13.99 -22.07
N ASN A 138 1.58 -13.97 -21.38
CA ASN A 138 1.82 -14.77 -20.19
C ASN A 138 1.68 -13.89 -18.93
N VAL A 139 0.43 -13.65 -18.52
CA VAL A 139 0.07 -12.88 -17.34
C VAL A 139 -0.67 -13.78 -16.35
N LYS A 140 -0.30 -13.74 -15.08
CA LYS A 140 -0.95 -14.47 -13.99
C LYS A 140 -1.36 -13.52 -12.88
N VAL A 141 -2.57 -13.71 -12.36
CA VAL A 141 -3.02 -13.02 -11.16
C VAL A 141 -2.52 -13.80 -9.94
N LEU A 142 -1.76 -13.13 -9.11
CA LEU A 142 -1.38 -13.54 -7.75
C LEU A 142 -1.89 -12.45 -6.82
N GLU A 143 -3.04 -12.68 -6.21
CA GLU A 143 -3.65 -11.71 -5.29
C GLU A 143 -2.74 -11.41 -4.11
N ASN A 144 -2.88 -10.22 -3.53
CA ASN A 144 -2.22 -9.92 -2.27
C ASN A 144 -2.77 -10.82 -1.18
N ALA A 145 -1.88 -11.35 -0.37
CA ALA A 145 -2.21 -12.20 0.78
C ALA A 145 -1.56 -11.66 2.05
N ILE A 146 -2.15 -12.00 3.17
CA ILE A 146 -1.64 -11.69 4.51
C ILE A 146 -1.22 -13.00 5.18
N ASN A 147 -0.04 -13.00 5.80
CA ASN A 147 0.35 -14.12 6.65
C ASN A 147 -0.40 -14.04 7.99
N PRO A 148 -1.32 -14.98 8.27
CA PRO A 148 -2.13 -14.97 9.50
C PRO A 148 -1.32 -15.19 10.78
N GLU A 149 -0.12 -15.75 10.67
CA GLU A 149 0.78 -16.02 11.81
C GLU A 149 1.58 -14.75 12.21
N GLU A 150 1.56 -13.71 11.39
CA GLU A 150 2.31 -12.50 11.69
C GLU A 150 1.62 -11.67 12.77
N GLU A 151 2.35 -11.36 13.83
CA GLU A 151 1.84 -10.68 15.04
C GLU A 151 1.03 -9.41 14.75
N GLN A 152 1.42 -8.65 13.74
CA GLN A 152 0.72 -7.40 13.40
C GLN A 152 -0.71 -7.61 12.88
N PHE A 153 -1.07 -8.81 12.41
CA PHE A 153 -2.40 -9.16 11.92
C PHE A 153 -3.24 -9.93 12.96
N ILE A 154 -2.67 -10.16 14.14
CA ILE A 154 -3.43 -10.75 15.26
C ILE A 154 -4.26 -9.63 15.90
N SER A 155 -5.58 -9.83 15.91
CA SER A 155 -6.51 -8.88 16.52
C SER A 155 -6.33 -8.83 18.03
N ASN A 156 -5.92 -7.68 18.54
CA ASN A 156 -5.80 -7.39 19.97
C ASN A 156 -6.35 -5.97 20.25
N PRO A 157 -7.69 -5.79 20.27
CA PRO A 157 -8.32 -4.47 20.40
C PRO A 157 -7.95 -3.80 21.73
N ILE A 158 -7.58 -2.53 21.64
CA ILE A 158 -7.39 -1.67 22.81
C ILE A 158 -8.76 -1.13 23.22
N GLU A 159 -9.11 -1.24 24.50
CA GLU A 159 -10.35 -0.72 25.04
C GLU A 159 -10.47 0.81 24.88
N SER A 160 -11.66 1.29 24.66
CA SER A 160 -11.99 2.72 24.55
C SER A 160 -13.41 2.98 24.99
N ASN A 161 -13.65 4.13 25.60
CA ASN A 161 -14.98 4.61 25.96
C ASN A 161 -15.73 5.19 24.74
N LYS A 162 -15.07 5.32 23.59
CA LYS A 162 -15.63 5.87 22.35
C LYS A 162 -15.61 4.84 21.23
N VAL A 163 -16.56 4.94 20.33
CA VAL A 163 -16.52 4.22 19.06
C VAL A 163 -15.49 4.89 18.15
N ARG A 164 -14.48 4.16 17.73
CA ARG A 164 -13.38 4.67 16.92
C ARG A 164 -13.60 4.32 15.45
N ILE A 165 -13.86 5.36 14.65
CA ILE A 165 -14.02 5.24 13.20
C ILE A 165 -12.72 5.71 12.56
N GLY A 166 -12.00 4.84 11.86
CA GLY A 166 -10.65 5.13 11.43
C GLY A 166 -10.27 4.69 10.03
N TRP A 167 -9.29 5.39 9.51
CA TRP A 167 -8.61 5.08 8.26
C TRP A 167 -7.13 4.88 8.51
N ALA A 168 -6.53 3.91 7.82
CA ALA A 168 -5.10 3.65 7.83
C ALA A 168 -4.55 3.67 6.40
N GLY A 169 -3.47 4.43 6.16
CA GLY A 169 -2.88 4.51 4.83
C GLY A 169 -1.74 5.52 4.71
N GLY A 170 -1.35 5.83 3.49
CA GLY A 170 -0.30 6.80 3.15
C GLY A 170 -0.85 8.12 2.63
N SER A 171 -0.04 9.18 2.65
CA SER A 171 -0.44 10.53 2.18
C SER A 171 -0.80 10.60 0.69
N SER A 172 -0.41 9.61 -0.11
CA SER A 172 -0.81 9.50 -1.53
C SER A 172 -2.32 9.33 -1.73
N HIS A 173 -3.07 9.01 -0.67
CA HIS A 173 -4.53 8.83 -0.68
C HIS A 173 -5.32 10.10 -0.36
N LEU A 174 -4.72 11.28 -0.35
CA LEU A 174 -5.44 12.54 -0.09
C LEU A 174 -6.68 12.71 -0.99
N GLU A 175 -6.56 12.42 -2.29
CA GLU A 175 -7.69 12.54 -3.23
C GLU A 175 -8.80 11.52 -2.94
N ASP A 176 -8.44 10.35 -2.45
CA ASP A 176 -9.40 9.33 -2.02
C ASP A 176 -10.09 9.75 -0.71
N LEU A 177 -9.33 10.31 0.23
CA LEU A 177 -9.85 10.80 1.50
C LEU A 177 -10.84 11.97 1.34
N LYS A 178 -10.73 12.77 0.27
CA LYS A 178 -11.70 13.83 -0.04
C LYS A 178 -13.13 13.31 -0.22
N CYS A 179 -13.31 12.01 -0.51
CA CYS A 179 -14.64 11.37 -0.50
C CYS A 179 -15.30 11.40 0.89
N LEU A 180 -14.51 11.58 1.96
CA LEU A 180 -14.99 11.73 3.34
C LEU A 180 -15.33 13.18 3.71
N GLY A 181 -15.33 14.10 2.75
CA GLY A 181 -15.65 15.52 2.99
C GLY A 181 -16.95 15.69 3.75
N GLY A 182 -16.92 16.42 4.88
CA GLY A 182 -18.07 16.62 5.76
C GLY A 182 -18.31 15.50 6.79
N LEU A 183 -17.59 14.38 6.75
CA LEU A 183 -17.76 13.28 7.70
C LEU A 183 -17.56 13.76 9.14
N SER A 184 -16.46 14.46 9.41
CA SER A 184 -16.13 14.95 10.75
C SER A 184 -17.20 15.91 11.29
N ASN A 185 -17.72 16.81 10.45
CA ASN A 185 -18.84 17.67 10.81
C ASN A 185 -20.08 16.87 11.19
N HIS A 186 -20.45 15.94 10.33
CA HIS A 186 -21.66 15.15 10.53
C HIS A 186 -21.60 14.32 11.81
N ILE A 187 -20.48 13.64 12.03
CA ILE A 187 -20.26 12.78 13.20
C ILE A 187 -20.16 13.64 14.48
N HIS A 188 -19.31 14.65 14.48
CA HIS A 188 -19.06 15.40 15.71
C HIS A 188 -20.19 16.34 16.11
N ASN A 189 -21.03 16.80 15.18
CA ASN A 189 -22.21 17.58 15.55
C ASN A 189 -23.26 16.76 16.35
N LYS A 190 -23.27 15.44 16.16
CA LYS A 190 -24.26 14.56 16.79
C LYS A 190 -23.65 13.67 17.89
N HIS A 191 -22.40 13.25 17.73
CA HIS A 191 -21.78 12.19 18.52
C HIS A 191 -20.40 12.57 19.05
N TYR A 192 -20.19 13.86 19.36
CA TYR A 192 -18.87 14.38 19.76
C TYR A 192 -18.21 13.60 20.90
N ASN A 193 -18.98 13.29 21.93
CA ASN A 193 -18.47 12.60 23.11
C ASN A 193 -18.45 11.07 22.96
N GLU A 194 -19.12 10.54 21.96
CA GLU A 194 -19.32 9.10 21.76
C GLU A 194 -18.37 8.52 20.69
N VAL A 195 -17.91 9.35 19.75
CA VAL A 195 -17.13 8.91 18.59
C VAL A 195 -15.79 9.62 18.54
N GLN A 196 -14.76 8.84 18.28
CA GLN A 196 -13.42 9.34 17.95
C GLN A 196 -13.10 8.99 16.49
N LEU A 197 -12.70 9.99 15.70
CA LEU A 197 -12.17 9.76 14.37
C LEU A 197 -10.66 9.47 14.48
N VAL A 198 -10.20 8.43 13.79
CA VAL A 198 -8.81 7.97 13.86
C VAL A 198 -8.16 8.05 12.48
N MET A 199 -6.99 8.66 12.39
CA MET A 199 -6.17 8.64 11.18
C MET A 199 -4.82 8.01 11.50
N ALA A 200 -4.53 6.86 10.86
CA ALA A 200 -3.29 6.13 11.04
C ALA A 200 -2.39 6.18 9.81
N GLY A 201 -1.09 6.28 10.06
CA GLY A 201 -0.05 6.35 9.03
C GLY A 201 0.58 7.74 8.88
N PHE A 202 0.24 8.70 9.76
CA PHE A 202 0.81 10.05 9.73
C PHE A 202 2.34 10.00 9.76
N ASP A 203 2.98 10.72 8.86
CA ASP A 203 4.44 10.80 8.80
C ASP A 203 4.90 12.22 8.49
N ASN A 204 5.95 12.64 9.12
CA ASN A 204 6.61 13.91 8.84
C ASN A 204 7.97 13.74 8.14
N LYS A 205 8.26 12.53 7.67
CA LYS A 205 9.44 12.25 6.87
C LYS A 205 9.17 12.52 5.40
N ILE A 206 10.10 13.23 4.77
CA ILE A 206 10.11 13.46 3.33
C ILE A 206 11.30 12.72 2.76
N ARG A 207 11.06 11.85 1.79
CA ARG A 207 12.12 11.19 1.03
C ARG A 207 12.42 12.02 -0.22
N ASN A 208 13.66 12.46 -0.38
CA ASN A 208 14.12 13.00 -1.65
C ASN A 208 14.12 11.88 -2.69
N ILE A 209 13.36 12.07 -3.78
CA ILE A 209 13.20 11.03 -4.82
C ILE A 209 14.49 10.79 -5.62
N GLN A 210 15.36 11.81 -5.70
CA GLN A 210 16.62 11.73 -6.46
C GLN A 210 17.76 11.13 -5.64
N THR A 211 17.91 11.58 -4.38
CA THR A 211 19.03 11.16 -3.52
C THR A 211 18.67 9.99 -2.61
N GLY A 212 17.40 9.69 -2.41
CA GLY A 212 16.92 8.72 -1.43
C GLY A 212 17.00 9.20 0.02
N GLU A 213 17.54 10.40 0.26
CA GLU A 213 17.70 10.99 1.58
C GLU A 213 16.35 11.23 2.26
N ILE A 214 16.27 10.88 3.53
CA ILE A 214 15.08 11.10 4.36
C ILE A 214 15.33 12.28 5.30
N THR A 215 14.54 13.33 5.12
CA THR A 215 14.54 14.49 6.00
C THR A 215 13.24 14.58 6.78
N THR A 216 13.26 15.28 7.90
CA THR A 216 12.07 15.52 8.72
C THR A 216 11.56 16.95 8.48
N THR A 217 10.27 17.10 8.22
CA THR A 217 9.62 18.41 8.11
C THR A 217 8.76 18.71 9.32
N LYS A 218 8.75 19.97 9.75
CA LYS A 218 7.82 20.48 10.76
C LYS A 218 6.41 20.73 10.20
N ARG A 219 6.26 20.76 8.86
CA ARG A 219 4.99 21.01 8.16
C ARG A 219 4.76 19.94 7.08
N PRO A 220 4.28 18.76 7.44
CA PRO A 220 3.91 17.72 6.47
C PRO A 220 2.55 18.08 5.82
N GLU A 221 2.55 18.99 4.86
CA GLU A 221 1.35 19.63 4.30
C GLU A 221 0.29 18.65 3.79
N LEU A 222 0.71 17.57 3.11
CA LEU A 222 -0.24 16.55 2.64
C LEU A 222 -0.94 15.85 3.80
N TRP A 223 -0.21 15.52 4.86
CA TRP A 223 -0.78 14.89 6.04
C TRP A 223 -1.69 15.84 6.81
N MET A 224 -1.32 17.12 6.92
CA MET A 224 -2.17 18.13 7.52
C MET A 224 -3.50 18.28 6.76
N GLN A 225 -3.47 18.25 5.42
CA GLN A 225 -4.68 18.25 4.61
C GLN A 225 -5.53 16.98 4.85
N CYS A 226 -4.91 15.80 4.99
CA CYS A 226 -5.63 14.60 5.37
C CYS A 226 -6.31 14.75 6.74
N GLU A 227 -5.62 15.27 7.75
CA GLU A 227 -6.17 15.49 9.09
C GLU A 227 -7.37 16.44 9.09
N MET A 228 -7.34 17.49 8.29
CA MET A 228 -8.46 18.44 8.18
C MET A 228 -9.78 17.77 7.79
N LEU A 229 -9.75 16.64 7.10
CA LEU A 229 -10.95 15.86 6.76
C LEU A 229 -11.54 15.11 7.97
N PHE A 230 -10.72 14.79 8.96
CA PHE A 230 -11.11 14.07 10.18
C PHE A 230 -11.40 15.00 11.36
N THR A 231 -10.89 16.22 11.34
CA THR A 231 -10.89 17.12 12.50
C THR A 231 -11.89 18.24 12.38
N ASN A 232 -12.09 18.76 11.18
CA ASN A 232 -12.90 19.91 10.90
C ASN A 232 -12.56 21.22 11.66
N ASN A 233 -12.93 22.37 11.10
CA ASN A 233 -12.54 23.69 11.59
C ASN A 233 -13.00 24.03 13.03
N TYR A 234 -14.11 23.47 13.52
CA TYR A 234 -14.55 23.79 14.87
C TYR A 234 -13.66 23.20 15.96
N LYS A 235 -12.90 22.16 15.64
CA LYS A 235 -11.93 21.55 16.54
C LYS A 235 -10.67 22.38 16.73
N MET A 236 -10.34 23.24 15.79
CA MET A 236 -9.24 24.18 15.91
C MET A 236 -9.46 25.27 16.95
N LYS A 237 -10.58 25.24 17.68
CA LYS A 237 -10.84 26.11 18.86
C LYS A 237 -10.34 25.49 20.16
N ASP A 238 -9.96 24.21 20.15
CA ASP A 238 -9.34 23.55 21.28
C ASP A 238 -7.84 23.83 21.26
N ASP A 239 -7.32 24.55 22.24
CA ASP A 239 -5.90 24.92 22.32
C ASP A 239 -5.00 23.69 22.38
N ASN A 240 -5.41 22.62 23.04
CA ASN A 240 -4.68 21.35 23.08
C ASN A 240 -4.59 20.72 21.71
N TYR A 241 -5.66 20.80 20.93
CA TYR A 241 -5.67 20.27 19.57
C TYR A 241 -4.76 21.09 18.65
N ILE A 242 -4.77 22.43 18.76
CA ILE A 242 -3.85 23.31 18.02
C ILE A 242 -2.41 22.98 18.39
N HIS A 243 -2.11 22.83 19.69
CA HIS A 243 -0.79 22.43 20.15
C HIS A 243 -0.37 21.08 19.56
N TYR A 244 -1.25 20.09 19.55
CA TYR A 244 -1.02 18.78 18.95
C TYR A 244 -0.76 18.84 17.43
N LEU A 245 -1.41 19.73 16.69
CA LEU A 245 -1.14 19.94 15.26
C LEU A 245 0.22 20.61 15.01
N LEU A 246 0.59 21.58 15.85
CA LEU A 246 1.83 22.33 15.72
C LEU A 246 3.06 21.55 16.19
N HIS A 247 2.86 20.62 17.14
CA HIS A 247 3.91 19.80 17.73
C HIS A 247 3.67 18.30 17.45
N PRO A 248 3.78 17.88 16.19
CA PRO A 248 3.33 16.56 15.74
C PRO A 248 4.12 15.37 16.34
N ARG A 249 5.10 15.59 17.17
CA ARG A 249 5.90 14.53 17.80
C ARG A 249 5.76 14.42 19.32
N GLU A 250 4.96 15.26 19.91
CA GLU A 250 4.69 15.09 21.33
C GLU A 250 3.73 13.92 21.52
N GLU A 251 4.31 12.74 21.75
CA GLU A 251 3.57 11.48 21.98
C GLU A 251 2.84 11.47 23.32
N GLU A 252 3.09 12.47 24.19
CA GLU A 252 2.63 12.55 25.57
C GLU A 252 1.40 13.45 25.71
N TYR A 253 0.38 13.24 24.88
CA TYR A 253 -0.92 13.80 25.22
C TYR A 253 -1.60 12.92 26.26
N GLU A 254 -1.54 13.33 27.50
CA GLU A 254 -2.45 12.87 28.53
C GLU A 254 -3.89 13.04 27.98
N ASN A 255 -4.67 11.97 27.91
CA ASN A 255 -6.06 11.95 27.44
C ASN A 255 -6.33 11.96 25.92
N ILE A 256 -5.42 11.53 25.04
CA ILE A 256 -5.72 11.28 23.61
C ILE A 256 -6.95 10.37 23.45
N GLN A 257 -7.20 9.47 24.39
CA GLN A 257 -8.35 8.56 24.37
C GLN A 257 -9.70 9.30 24.51
N GLU A 258 -9.72 10.46 25.15
CA GLU A 258 -10.93 11.25 25.38
C GLU A 258 -11.21 12.27 24.27
N GLN A 259 -10.25 12.52 23.40
CA GLN A 259 -10.42 13.46 22.28
C GLN A 259 -11.35 12.88 21.22
N SER A 260 -11.94 13.74 20.41
CA SER A 260 -12.79 13.33 19.28
C SER A 260 -12.00 12.97 18.02
N TYR A 261 -10.71 13.21 18.02
CA TYR A 261 -9.78 12.82 16.97
C TYR A 261 -8.50 12.23 17.56
N LYS A 262 -7.96 11.21 16.90
CA LYS A 262 -6.68 10.58 17.26
C LYS A 262 -5.82 10.43 16.03
N ARG A 263 -4.56 10.87 16.14
CA ARG A 263 -3.50 10.60 15.18
C ARG A 263 -2.73 9.36 15.62
N ILE A 264 -2.49 8.43 14.69
CA ILE A 264 -1.55 7.32 14.87
C ILE A 264 -0.41 7.51 13.88
N TRP A 265 0.80 7.55 14.41
CA TRP A 265 2.00 7.71 13.61
C TRP A 265 2.26 6.50 12.72
N SER A 266 2.93 6.74 11.60
CA SER A 266 3.44 5.70 10.71
C SER A 266 4.36 4.75 11.47
N LYS A 267 4.17 3.47 11.25
CA LYS A 267 4.98 2.40 11.85
C LYS A 267 5.70 1.62 10.76
N PRO A 268 6.80 0.93 11.10
CA PRO A 268 7.48 0.03 10.16
C PRO A 268 6.53 -0.98 9.53
N ILE A 269 6.86 -1.45 8.33
CA ILE A 269 6.02 -2.34 7.54
C ILE A 269 5.62 -3.65 8.24
N HIS A 270 6.40 -4.11 9.23
CA HIS A 270 6.10 -5.30 10.04
C HIS A 270 5.25 -5.02 11.29
N SER A 271 4.78 -3.80 11.46
CA SER A 271 3.96 -3.40 12.64
C SER A 271 2.87 -2.38 12.32
N TYR A 272 2.77 -1.90 11.08
CA TYR A 272 1.83 -0.85 10.71
C TYR A 272 0.36 -1.25 10.93
N ALA A 273 0.04 -2.52 10.70
CA ALA A 273 -1.33 -3.01 10.81
C ALA A 273 -1.83 -3.08 12.27
N LYS A 274 -0.93 -2.98 13.26
CA LYS A 274 -1.34 -2.88 14.69
C LYS A 274 -2.22 -1.66 14.96
N CYS A 275 -2.25 -0.65 14.09
CA CYS A 275 -3.17 0.49 14.20
C CYS A 275 -4.65 0.09 14.17
N TYR A 276 -5.00 -1.02 13.55
CA TYR A 276 -6.36 -1.54 13.54
C TYR A 276 -6.86 -1.99 14.93
N ASN A 277 -5.96 -2.23 15.90
CA ASN A 277 -6.34 -2.48 17.28
C ASN A 277 -6.94 -1.26 17.98
N GLU A 278 -6.72 -0.09 17.42
CA GLU A 278 -7.24 1.20 17.88
C GLU A 278 -8.37 1.75 16.98
N ILE A 279 -8.95 0.92 16.14
CA ILE A 279 -10.05 1.23 15.23
C ILE A 279 -11.16 0.22 15.49
N ASP A 280 -12.40 0.67 15.63
CA ASP A 280 -13.58 -0.19 15.80
C ASP A 280 -14.33 -0.36 14.49
N ILE A 281 -14.39 0.69 13.66
CA ILE A 281 -14.98 0.67 12.32
C ILE A 281 -13.91 1.20 11.34
N ALA A 282 -13.49 0.38 10.40
CA ALA A 282 -12.48 0.76 9.40
C ALA A 282 -13.13 1.46 8.19
N LEU A 283 -12.42 2.45 7.65
CA LEU A 283 -12.79 3.16 6.43
C LEU A 283 -11.82 2.82 5.30
N ALA A 284 -12.35 2.56 4.11
CA ALA A 284 -11.54 2.38 2.89
C ALA A 284 -12.13 3.22 1.74
N PRO A 285 -12.00 4.56 1.80
CA PRO A 285 -12.43 5.42 0.71
C PRO A 285 -11.47 5.29 -0.47
N LEU A 286 -12.04 5.17 -1.66
CA LEU A 286 -11.35 5.30 -2.94
C LEU A 286 -12.20 6.12 -3.89
N LYS A 287 -11.61 7.09 -4.55
CA LYS A 287 -12.23 7.81 -5.65
C LYS A 287 -12.44 6.86 -6.83
N ILE A 288 -13.61 6.89 -7.44
CA ILE A 288 -13.90 6.04 -8.60
C ILE A 288 -13.14 6.55 -9.82
N ASN A 289 -12.11 5.83 -10.23
CA ASN A 289 -11.31 6.07 -11.41
C ASN A 289 -10.58 4.79 -11.85
N THR A 290 -10.00 4.82 -13.04
CA THR A 290 -9.30 3.66 -13.63
C THR A 290 -8.15 3.18 -12.75
N PHE A 291 -7.35 4.08 -12.19
CA PHE A 291 -6.22 3.71 -11.33
C PHE A 291 -6.69 2.93 -10.10
N ASN A 292 -7.68 3.45 -9.39
CA ASN A 292 -8.21 2.81 -8.18
C ASN A 292 -8.96 1.50 -8.47
N SER A 293 -9.57 1.38 -9.66
CA SER A 293 -10.23 0.12 -10.06
C SER A 293 -9.26 -1.02 -10.38
N MET A 294 -7.97 -0.72 -10.47
CA MET A 294 -6.90 -1.71 -10.67
C MET A 294 -6.21 -2.14 -9.37
N LYS A 295 -6.46 -1.43 -8.25
CA LYS A 295 -5.86 -1.72 -6.94
C LYS A 295 -6.27 -3.10 -6.39
N SER A 296 -5.51 -3.58 -5.42
CA SER A 296 -5.82 -4.81 -4.69
C SER A 296 -6.80 -4.56 -3.52
N GLN A 297 -7.37 -5.65 -2.99
CA GLN A 297 -8.28 -5.66 -1.85
C GLN A 297 -7.55 -5.67 -0.49
N LEU A 298 -6.30 -5.30 -0.41
CA LEU A 298 -5.48 -5.43 0.81
C LEU A 298 -6.14 -4.80 2.05
N LYS A 299 -6.83 -3.65 1.89
CA LYS A 299 -7.58 -3.01 3.00
C LYS A 299 -8.72 -3.85 3.55
N VAL A 300 -9.35 -4.66 2.69
CA VAL A 300 -10.40 -5.61 3.12
C VAL A 300 -9.78 -6.71 3.96
N LEU A 301 -8.63 -7.24 3.52
CA LEU A 301 -7.89 -8.28 4.26
C LEU A 301 -7.42 -7.75 5.63
N GLU A 302 -6.77 -6.58 5.66
CA GLU A 302 -6.29 -5.97 6.89
C GLU A 302 -7.41 -5.78 7.92
N ALA A 303 -8.53 -5.19 7.52
CA ALA A 303 -9.69 -4.99 8.38
C ALA A 303 -10.29 -6.34 8.83
N GLY A 304 -10.41 -7.30 7.92
CA GLY A 304 -10.95 -8.64 8.18
C GLY A 304 -10.14 -9.42 9.21
N PHE A 305 -8.81 -9.45 9.08
CA PHE A 305 -7.94 -10.12 10.06
C PHE A 305 -8.04 -9.50 11.46
N HIS A 306 -8.24 -8.17 11.54
CA HIS A 306 -8.50 -7.49 12.81
C HIS A 306 -9.96 -7.53 13.26
N LYS A 307 -10.83 -8.26 12.54
CA LYS A 307 -12.26 -8.41 12.85
C LYS A 307 -12.99 -7.06 12.93
N LYS A 308 -12.61 -6.11 12.04
CA LYS A 308 -13.22 -4.78 12.00
C LYS A 308 -14.25 -4.70 10.88
N PRO A 309 -15.48 -4.24 11.18
CA PRO A 309 -16.43 -3.89 10.14
C PRO A 309 -15.81 -2.82 9.24
N LEU A 310 -15.99 -2.95 7.93
CA LEU A 310 -15.39 -2.08 6.94
C LEU A 310 -16.48 -1.30 6.17
N ILE A 311 -16.30 0.01 6.07
CA ILE A 311 -17.08 0.87 5.17
C ILE A 311 -16.14 1.30 4.05
N ALA A 312 -16.42 0.86 2.82
CA ALA A 312 -15.57 1.06 1.66
C ALA A 312 -16.33 1.70 0.50
N SER A 313 -15.62 2.37 -0.40
CA SER A 313 -16.20 2.81 -1.67
C SER A 313 -16.67 1.61 -2.50
N GLU A 314 -17.80 1.76 -3.20
CA GLU A 314 -18.32 0.73 -4.11
C GLU A 314 -17.52 0.73 -5.41
N ILE A 315 -16.34 0.15 -5.35
CA ILE A 315 -15.39 0.05 -6.46
C ILE A 315 -14.74 -1.34 -6.47
N TYR A 316 -14.48 -1.89 -7.66
CA TYR A 316 -13.52 -2.96 -7.79
C TYR A 316 -12.13 -2.48 -7.28
N PRO A 317 -11.40 -3.20 -6.43
CA PRO A 317 -11.53 -4.61 -6.06
C PRO A 317 -12.37 -4.90 -4.81
N TYR A 318 -12.87 -3.89 -4.09
CA TYR A 318 -13.58 -4.11 -2.82
C TYR A 318 -14.88 -4.91 -2.98
N GLN A 319 -15.52 -4.78 -4.16
CA GLN A 319 -16.71 -5.55 -4.52
C GLN A 319 -16.48 -7.06 -4.63
N LEU A 320 -15.21 -7.52 -4.69
CA LEU A 320 -14.90 -8.95 -4.76
C LEU A 320 -15.18 -9.67 -3.44
N ASP A 321 -14.84 -9.02 -2.33
CA ASP A 321 -14.84 -9.65 -1.01
C ASP A 321 -15.90 -9.09 -0.07
N ILE A 322 -16.45 -7.89 -0.36
CA ILE A 322 -17.48 -7.27 0.45
C ILE A 322 -18.87 -7.58 -0.08
N VAL A 323 -19.66 -8.26 0.74
CA VAL A 323 -21.11 -8.43 0.55
C VAL A 323 -21.80 -7.36 1.41
N HIS A 324 -22.37 -6.35 0.73
CA HIS A 324 -22.99 -5.20 1.38
C HIS A 324 -24.00 -5.61 2.46
N GLY A 325 -23.86 -5.06 3.67
CA GLY A 325 -24.72 -5.34 4.82
C GLY A 325 -24.46 -6.67 5.52
N LYS A 326 -23.51 -7.51 5.03
CA LYS A 326 -23.17 -8.80 5.63
C LYS A 326 -21.80 -8.79 6.32
N ASN A 327 -20.75 -8.48 5.58
CA ASN A 327 -19.37 -8.45 6.09
C ASN A 327 -18.70 -7.08 5.94
N GLY A 328 -19.43 -6.08 5.43
CA GLY A 328 -19.02 -4.70 5.27
C GLY A 328 -20.08 -3.88 4.57
N PHE A 329 -19.80 -2.61 4.36
CA PHE A 329 -20.68 -1.70 3.66
C PHE A 329 -19.98 -1.10 2.45
N LEU A 330 -20.58 -1.23 1.27
CA LEU A 330 -20.16 -0.57 0.04
C LEU A 330 -20.96 0.72 -0.14
N VAL A 331 -20.25 1.82 -0.32
CA VAL A 331 -20.86 3.16 -0.49
C VAL A 331 -20.63 3.61 -1.93
N PRO A 332 -21.71 3.80 -2.71
CA PRO A 332 -21.60 4.28 -4.07
C PRO A 332 -21.15 5.74 -4.11
N GLU A 333 -20.43 6.13 -5.18
CA GLU A 333 -20.15 7.54 -5.43
C GLU A 333 -21.47 8.28 -5.70
N LYS A 334 -21.69 9.41 -5.00
CA LYS A 334 -22.85 10.25 -5.30
C LYS A 334 -22.73 10.74 -6.75
N ARG A 335 -23.68 10.39 -7.58
CA ARG A 335 -23.86 11.04 -8.89
C ARG A 335 -24.36 12.47 -8.60
N ASN A 336 -23.54 13.45 -8.90
CA ASN A 336 -23.92 14.87 -8.89
C ASN A 336 -24.95 15.15 -9.99
#